data_1d3d1c1e62f317ff993dcbb17f2e2426
#
_entry.id   1d3d1c1e62f317ff993dcbb17f2e2426
#
_cell.length_a   1.000
_cell.length_b   1.000
_cell.length_c   1.000
_cell.angle_alpha   90.00
_cell.angle_beta   90.00
_cell.angle_gamma   90.00
#
_symmetry.space_group_name_H-M   'P 1'
#
loop_
_entity.id
_entity.type
_entity.pdbx_description
1 polymer ?
#
loop_
_entity_poly.entity_id
_entity_poly.type
_entity_poly.pdbx_seq_one_letter_code
_entity_poly.pdbx_strand_id
1 'polypeptide(L)'
;MAVAVRRLNHEERIGLVEHLDELRSRLLVSLAVLGVAFAVCFWQNHALLRIVNAPLTSQTQKQVRAGNGPLGASYSDQQNTRAVAVQLARVVDTLERAGSGATAATRTALAPVGPRLQAAIRRLSAAPSGDKPVTLGIGEPFTTTIGITLLFALILTLPLLLYQLYAFLIPAFNPAQQRAARPLLLAVPGLFITGVLFGYFVVLPAALRFFENFNSSQFNVLVQASQYYHFAAMTILAMGLLFQVPVAILLAIRAEVTTARQLRRNRRYALLGCVAIAALLPGDLTTMLLETIPLYVLFEASLILATIAERRRRPATG
;
A
#
# COMPACT_ATOMS: atom_id res chain seq x y z
N MET A 1 -46.11 26.83 -39.01
CA MET A 1 -45.73 25.91 -37.91
C MET A 1 -44.88 26.68 -36.91
N ALA A 2 -45.46 27.11 -35.78
CA ALA A 2 -44.78 27.84 -34.74
C ALA A 2 -44.09 26.83 -33.82
N VAL A 3 -42.75 26.87 -33.80
CA VAL A 3 -41.97 26.09 -32.80
C VAL A 3 -42.22 26.72 -31.44
N ALA A 4 -42.97 26.03 -30.61
CA ALA A 4 -43.19 26.42 -29.20
C ALA A 4 -41.85 26.28 -28.46
N VAL A 5 -41.20 27.41 -28.23
CA VAL A 5 -40.08 27.49 -27.30
C VAL A 5 -40.59 27.20 -25.90
N ARG A 6 -40.38 25.97 -25.40
CA ARG A 6 -40.69 25.55 -24.04
C ARG A 6 -39.86 26.41 -23.09
N ARG A 7 -40.50 27.38 -22.43
CA ARG A 7 -39.86 28.17 -21.38
C ARG A 7 -39.51 27.20 -20.25
N LEU A 8 -38.21 26.99 -20.00
CA LEU A 8 -37.70 26.24 -18.86
C LEU A 8 -38.27 26.88 -17.58
N ASN A 9 -38.96 26.09 -16.77
CA ASN A 9 -39.58 26.53 -15.54
C ASN A 9 -38.46 27.03 -14.57
N HIS A 10 -38.77 28.09 -13.83
CA HIS A 10 -37.86 28.71 -12.89
C HIS A 10 -37.40 27.73 -11.79
N GLU A 11 -38.21 26.73 -11.47
CA GLU A 11 -37.90 25.64 -10.54
C GLU A 11 -36.81 24.69 -11.01
N GLU A 12 -36.68 24.41 -12.33
CA GLU A 12 -35.59 23.59 -12.88
C GLU A 12 -34.24 24.30 -12.81
N ARG A 13 -34.22 25.65 -12.90
CA ARG A 13 -32.98 26.44 -12.78
C ARG A 13 -32.52 26.57 -11.33
N ILE A 14 -33.46 26.70 -10.39
CA ILE A 14 -33.19 26.76 -8.95
C ILE A 14 -32.55 25.44 -8.49
N GLY A 15 -33.09 24.30 -8.88
CA GLY A 15 -32.52 22.99 -8.53
C GLY A 15 -31.11 22.72 -9.05
N LEU A 16 -30.74 23.26 -10.25
CA LEU A 16 -29.37 23.14 -10.77
C LEU A 16 -28.37 24.01 -10.00
N VAL A 17 -28.75 25.22 -9.63
CA VAL A 17 -27.89 26.13 -8.87
C VAL A 17 -27.67 25.60 -7.45
N GLU A 18 -28.70 25.13 -6.78
CA GLU A 18 -28.58 24.51 -5.45
C GLU A 18 -27.68 23.27 -5.48
N HIS A 19 -27.80 22.45 -6.53
CA HIS A 19 -26.96 21.25 -6.68
C HIS A 19 -25.48 21.60 -6.93
N LEU A 20 -25.20 22.68 -7.67
CA LEU A 20 -23.85 23.20 -7.87
C LEU A 20 -23.26 23.82 -6.59
N ASP A 21 -24.05 24.51 -5.79
CA ASP A 21 -23.62 25.04 -4.50
C ASP A 21 -23.34 23.90 -3.49
N GLU A 22 -24.12 22.83 -3.50
CA GLU A 22 -23.84 21.63 -2.72
C GLU A 22 -22.53 20.97 -3.15
N LEU A 23 -22.27 20.84 -4.46
CA LEU A 23 -21.03 20.30 -4.98
C LEU A 23 -19.82 21.15 -4.55
N ARG A 24 -19.92 22.49 -4.66
CA ARG A 24 -18.88 23.42 -4.24
C ARG A 24 -18.56 23.26 -2.75
N SER A 25 -19.59 23.25 -1.92
CA SER A 25 -19.43 23.09 -0.46
C SER A 25 -18.76 21.76 -0.11
N ARG A 26 -19.18 20.65 -0.71
CA ARG A 26 -18.59 19.33 -0.50
C ARG A 26 -17.13 19.27 -0.97
N LEU A 27 -16.82 19.91 -2.12
CA LEU A 27 -15.46 19.98 -2.65
C LEU A 27 -14.53 20.76 -1.71
N LEU A 28 -14.98 21.93 -1.20
CA LEU A 28 -14.21 22.73 -0.26
C LEU A 28 -13.95 21.98 1.05
N VAL A 29 -14.94 21.30 1.60
CA VAL A 29 -14.79 20.45 2.79
C VAL A 29 -13.80 19.31 2.51
N SER A 30 -13.91 18.65 1.36
CA SER A 30 -13.01 17.58 0.95
C SER A 30 -11.55 18.06 0.87
N LEU A 31 -11.34 19.22 0.25
CA LEU A 31 -10.01 19.83 0.12
C LEU A 31 -9.44 20.25 1.49
N ALA A 32 -10.27 20.83 2.35
CA ALA A 32 -9.86 21.19 3.71
C ALA A 32 -9.46 19.96 4.53
N VAL A 33 -10.25 18.88 4.48
CA VAL A 33 -9.94 17.64 5.18
C VAL A 33 -8.65 17.01 4.64
N LEU A 34 -8.45 17.02 3.31
CA LEU A 34 -7.21 16.53 2.70
C LEU A 34 -5.99 17.38 3.15
N GLY A 35 -6.14 18.70 3.22
CA GLY A 35 -5.09 19.60 3.71
C GLY A 35 -4.71 19.34 5.16
N VAL A 36 -5.71 19.17 6.04
CA VAL A 36 -5.48 18.81 7.44
C VAL A 36 -4.82 17.42 7.56
N ALA A 37 -5.32 16.43 6.82
CA ALA A 37 -4.73 15.09 6.80
C ALA A 37 -3.29 15.11 6.29
N PHE A 38 -2.99 15.92 5.26
CA PHE A 38 -1.63 16.10 4.78
C PHE A 38 -0.71 16.69 5.86
N ALA A 39 -1.15 17.73 6.56
CA ALA A 39 -0.39 18.34 7.64
C ALA A 39 -0.10 17.34 8.77
N VAL A 40 -1.10 16.55 9.19
CA VAL A 40 -0.94 15.51 10.20
C VAL A 40 0.01 14.40 9.73
N CYS A 41 -0.17 13.91 8.51
CA CYS A 41 0.70 12.89 7.92
C CYS A 41 2.14 13.38 7.75
N PHE A 42 2.32 14.65 7.38
CA PHE A 42 3.65 15.26 7.25
C PHE A 42 4.35 15.39 8.62
N TRP A 43 3.61 15.76 9.64
CA TRP A 43 4.12 15.80 11.02
C TRP A 43 4.55 14.39 11.50
N GLN A 44 3.78 13.37 11.13
CA GLN A 44 4.01 11.98 11.55
C GLN A 44 4.73 11.15 10.46
N ASN A 45 5.46 11.78 9.53
CA ASN A 45 6.08 11.09 8.39
C ASN A 45 6.98 9.91 8.81
N HIS A 46 7.71 10.02 9.93
CA HIS A 46 8.55 8.93 10.46
C HIS A 46 7.75 7.68 10.85
N ALA A 47 6.55 7.85 11.39
CA ALA A 47 5.68 6.73 11.74
C ALA A 47 5.12 6.07 10.46
N LEU A 48 4.70 6.88 9.49
CA LEU A 48 4.20 6.40 8.20
C LEU A 48 5.26 5.59 7.44
N LEU A 49 6.46 6.14 7.31
CA LEU A 49 7.57 5.45 6.64
C LEU A 49 7.92 4.13 7.34
N ARG A 50 7.85 4.08 8.66
CA ARG A 50 8.08 2.86 9.43
C ARG A 50 7.02 1.79 9.15
N ILE A 51 5.74 2.19 9.09
CA ILE A 51 4.63 1.29 8.77
C ILE A 51 4.83 0.72 7.36
N VAL A 52 5.11 1.58 6.38
CA VAL A 52 5.30 1.11 4.98
C VAL A 52 6.53 0.23 4.84
N ASN A 53 7.60 0.51 5.58
CA ASN A 53 8.82 -0.30 5.55
C ASN A 53 8.68 -1.66 6.21
N ALA A 54 7.72 -1.87 7.10
CA ALA A 54 7.62 -3.12 7.86
C ALA A 54 7.52 -4.38 6.97
N PRO A 55 6.71 -4.41 5.87
CA PRO A 55 6.71 -5.54 4.95
C PRO A 55 8.06 -5.76 4.24
N LEU A 56 8.71 -4.69 3.77
CA LEU A 56 10.02 -4.76 3.12
C LEU A 56 11.08 -5.28 4.10
N THR A 57 11.20 -4.66 5.27
CA THR A 57 12.18 -5.01 6.29
C THR A 57 12.12 -6.48 6.65
N SER A 58 10.92 -7.03 6.79
CA SER A 58 10.72 -8.44 7.14
C SER A 58 11.23 -9.42 6.07
N GLN A 59 11.20 -9.04 4.81
CA GLN A 59 11.68 -9.86 3.68
C GLN A 59 13.19 -9.64 3.47
N THR A 60 13.63 -8.40 3.33
CA THR A 60 15.03 -8.06 3.08
C THR A 60 15.95 -8.54 4.20
N GLN A 61 15.54 -8.47 5.47
CA GLN A 61 16.33 -9.03 6.58
C GLN A 61 16.56 -10.53 6.47
N LYS A 62 15.57 -11.29 5.99
CA LYS A 62 15.74 -12.74 5.78
C LYS A 62 16.81 -13.02 4.73
N GLN A 63 16.79 -12.28 3.63
CA GLN A 63 17.78 -12.44 2.55
C GLN A 63 19.18 -11.98 3.00
N VAL A 64 19.28 -10.84 3.68
CA VAL A 64 20.53 -10.33 4.23
C VAL A 64 21.15 -11.32 5.21
N ARG A 65 20.37 -11.89 6.13
CA ARG A 65 20.84 -12.91 7.07
C ARG A 65 21.25 -14.23 6.39
N ALA A 66 20.62 -14.55 5.26
CA ALA A 66 20.96 -15.70 4.43
C ALA A 66 22.25 -15.47 3.58
N GLY A 67 22.83 -14.26 3.62
CA GLY A 67 24.00 -13.91 2.83
C GLY A 67 23.71 -13.59 1.36
N ASN A 68 22.42 -13.45 0.99
CA ASN A 68 22.01 -13.24 -0.39
C ASN A 68 22.06 -11.74 -0.77
N GLY A 69 22.46 -11.47 -2.02
CA GLY A 69 22.57 -10.12 -2.56
C GLY A 69 23.73 -9.29 -1.99
N PRO A 70 23.93 -8.04 -2.47
CA PRO A 70 25.08 -7.19 -2.09
C PRO A 70 25.09 -6.87 -0.58
N LEU A 71 23.92 -6.62 0.00
CA LEU A 71 23.80 -6.36 1.43
C LEU A 71 24.05 -7.61 2.27
N GLY A 72 23.62 -8.79 1.78
CA GLY A 72 23.86 -10.07 2.43
C GLY A 72 25.33 -10.46 2.38
N ALA A 73 26.00 -10.27 1.25
CA ALA A 73 27.43 -10.48 1.13
C ALA A 73 28.21 -9.58 2.10
N SER A 74 27.93 -8.27 2.10
CA SER A 74 28.55 -7.33 3.05
C SER A 74 28.27 -7.69 4.51
N TYR A 75 27.06 -8.17 4.82
CA TYR A 75 26.70 -8.63 6.15
C TYR A 75 27.50 -9.85 6.58
N SER A 76 27.61 -10.87 5.70
CA SER A 76 28.38 -12.09 5.98
C SER A 76 29.88 -11.81 6.12
N ASP A 77 30.47 -10.98 5.24
CA ASP A 77 31.88 -10.60 5.31
C ASP A 77 32.19 -9.84 6.61
N GLN A 78 31.31 -8.94 7.01
CA GLN A 78 31.49 -8.18 8.26
C GLN A 78 31.29 -9.07 9.50
N GLN A 79 30.36 -10.02 9.48
CA GLN A 79 30.23 -11.02 10.54
C GLN A 79 31.46 -11.93 10.63
N ASN A 80 31.97 -12.41 9.50
CA ASN A 80 33.16 -13.23 9.43
C ASN A 80 34.37 -12.45 9.94
N THR A 81 34.56 -11.21 9.50
CA THR A 81 35.64 -10.33 9.97
C THR A 81 35.59 -10.11 11.47
N ARG A 82 34.39 -9.85 12.01
CA ARG A 82 34.16 -9.69 13.44
C ARG A 82 34.44 -10.97 14.22
N ALA A 83 34.00 -12.13 13.69
CA ALA A 83 34.21 -13.42 14.32
C ALA A 83 35.76 -13.73 14.38
N VAL A 84 36.47 -13.52 13.29
CA VAL A 84 37.95 -13.69 13.25
C VAL A 84 38.63 -12.74 14.23
N ALA A 85 38.25 -11.48 14.27
CA ALA A 85 38.80 -10.50 15.22
C ALA A 85 38.54 -10.87 16.68
N VAL A 86 37.34 -11.40 17.02
CA VAL A 86 37.00 -11.89 18.36
C VAL A 86 37.83 -13.14 18.72
N GLN A 87 38.03 -14.07 17.79
CA GLN A 87 38.88 -15.25 18.01
C GLN A 87 40.32 -14.85 18.23
N LEU A 88 40.86 -13.93 17.42
CA LEU A 88 42.21 -13.37 17.60
C LEU A 88 42.33 -12.70 18.99
N ALA A 89 41.33 -11.92 19.42
CA ALA A 89 41.38 -11.31 20.75
C ALA A 89 41.41 -12.35 21.86
N ARG A 90 40.68 -13.46 21.72
CA ARG A 90 40.74 -14.59 22.67
C ARG A 90 42.09 -15.27 22.70
N VAL A 91 42.71 -15.49 21.52
CA VAL A 91 44.04 -16.08 21.45
C VAL A 91 45.08 -15.20 22.13
N VAL A 92 45.03 -13.87 21.89
CA VAL A 92 45.92 -12.91 22.55
C VAL A 92 45.75 -12.95 24.06
N ASP A 93 44.52 -12.91 24.54
CA ASP A 93 44.15 -12.97 26.00
C ASP A 93 44.64 -14.30 26.65
N THR A 94 44.47 -15.42 25.91
CA THR A 94 45.00 -16.72 26.44
C THR A 94 46.51 -16.78 26.45
N LEU A 95 47.19 -16.19 25.50
CA LEU A 95 48.66 -16.10 25.48
C LEU A 95 49.18 -15.17 26.59
N GLU A 96 48.50 -14.06 26.85
CA GLU A 96 48.82 -13.15 27.95
C GLU A 96 48.68 -13.85 29.33
N ARG A 97 47.63 -14.69 29.50
CA ARG A 97 47.36 -15.43 30.73
C ARG A 97 48.26 -16.66 30.93
N ALA A 98 48.61 -17.33 29.83
CA ALA A 98 49.45 -18.52 29.85
C ALA A 98 50.90 -18.29 30.28
N GLY A 99 51.25 -17.14 30.65
CA GLY A 99 52.45 -16.44 31.14
C GLY A 99 53.66 -17.21 31.68
N SER A 100 53.68 -18.51 31.74
CA SER A 100 54.77 -19.27 32.35
C SER A 100 55.91 -19.68 31.37
N GLY A 101 55.75 -19.42 30.05
CA GLY A 101 56.76 -19.77 29.04
C GLY A 101 57.15 -18.64 28.06
N ALA A 102 56.49 -17.47 28.13
CA ALA A 102 56.80 -16.36 27.25
C ALA A 102 57.94 -15.48 27.78
N THR A 103 58.91 -15.14 26.92
CA THR A 103 59.96 -14.19 27.24
C THR A 103 59.42 -12.81 27.56
N ALA A 104 60.11 -12.02 28.40
CA ALA A 104 59.71 -10.66 28.76
C ALA A 104 59.48 -9.80 27.50
N ALA A 105 60.25 -10.01 26.45
CA ALA A 105 60.10 -9.35 25.14
C ALA A 105 58.74 -9.68 24.46
N THR A 106 58.29 -10.93 24.54
CA THR A 106 57.00 -11.37 23.95
C THR A 106 55.83 -10.75 24.68
N ARG A 107 55.90 -10.64 26.00
CA ARG A 107 54.85 -9.98 26.82
C ARG A 107 54.73 -8.50 26.52
N THR A 108 55.87 -7.79 26.37
CA THR A 108 55.90 -6.37 26.03
C THR A 108 55.36 -6.10 24.65
N ALA A 109 55.59 -7.02 23.69
CA ALA A 109 55.07 -6.92 22.33
C ALA A 109 53.54 -7.23 22.25
N LEU A 110 53.02 -8.16 23.05
CA LEU A 110 51.62 -8.55 23.07
C LEU A 110 50.73 -7.56 23.85
N ALA A 111 51.24 -6.94 24.90
CA ALA A 111 50.47 -6.03 25.76
C ALA A 111 49.65 -4.93 25.05
N PRO A 112 50.15 -4.29 23.92
CA PRO A 112 49.33 -3.33 23.21
C PRO A 112 48.37 -3.97 22.20
N VAL A 113 48.48 -5.26 21.87
CA VAL A 113 47.73 -5.92 20.81
C VAL A 113 46.28 -6.16 21.22
N GLY A 114 46.05 -6.66 22.43
CA GLY A 114 44.71 -6.93 22.98
C GLY A 114 43.81 -5.68 22.99
N PRO A 115 44.25 -4.57 23.63
CA PRO A 115 43.49 -3.31 23.62
C PRO A 115 43.29 -2.71 22.24
N ARG A 116 44.27 -2.78 21.36
CA ARG A 116 44.14 -2.29 19.95
C ARG A 116 43.13 -3.11 19.16
N LEU A 117 43.13 -4.43 19.32
CA LEU A 117 42.18 -5.32 18.65
C LEU A 117 40.77 -5.10 19.16
N GLN A 118 40.58 -4.95 20.46
CA GLN A 118 39.28 -4.59 21.04
C GLN A 118 38.80 -3.22 20.57
N ALA A 119 39.69 -2.23 20.44
CA ALA A 119 39.35 -0.93 19.88
C ALA A 119 38.97 -1.01 18.40
N ALA A 120 39.65 -1.84 17.61
CA ALA A 120 39.29 -2.10 16.22
C ALA A 120 37.93 -2.79 16.08
N ILE A 121 37.63 -3.81 16.92
CA ILE A 121 36.34 -4.49 16.95
C ILE A 121 35.21 -3.49 17.29
N ARG A 122 35.43 -2.56 18.22
CA ARG A 122 34.43 -1.51 18.57
C ARG A 122 34.23 -0.49 17.44
N ARG A 123 35.25 -0.28 16.59
CA ARG A 123 35.18 0.62 15.43
C ARG A 123 34.56 -0.04 14.18
N LEU A 124 34.42 -1.37 14.15
CA LEU A 124 33.71 -2.05 13.08
C LEU A 124 32.24 -1.55 13.12
N SER A 125 31.84 -0.92 12.02
CA SER A 125 30.45 -0.49 11.84
C SER A 125 29.49 -1.65 12.06
N ALA A 126 28.26 -1.36 12.45
CA ALA A 126 27.21 -2.39 12.44
C ALA A 126 27.00 -2.88 11.01
N ALA A 127 26.87 -4.19 10.81
CA ALA A 127 26.58 -4.73 9.51
C ALA A 127 25.28 -4.12 8.95
N PRO A 128 25.20 -3.87 7.63
CA PRO A 128 24.00 -3.33 7.02
C PRO A 128 22.81 -4.26 7.31
N SER A 129 21.80 -3.74 7.99
CA SER A 129 20.65 -4.52 8.45
C SER A 129 19.60 -4.75 7.36
N GLY A 130 19.70 -4.03 6.24
CA GLY A 130 18.68 -4.04 5.19
C GLY A 130 17.35 -3.39 5.61
N ASP A 131 17.36 -2.62 6.72
CA ASP A 131 16.14 -2.05 7.31
C ASP A 131 15.60 -0.85 6.53
N LYS A 132 16.39 -0.27 5.66
CA LYS A 132 16.05 0.95 4.94
C LYS A 132 16.29 0.79 3.45
N PRO A 133 15.34 1.23 2.60
CA PRO A 133 15.60 1.31 1.17
C PRO A 133 16.68 2.35 0.87
N VAL A 134 17.36 2.18 -0.27
CA VAL A 134 18.48 3.02 -0.68
C VAL A 134 17.98 4.23 -1.46
N THR A 135 18.58 5.40 -1.23
CA THR A 135 18.35 6.60 -2.03
C THR A 135 19.52 6.84 -2.97
N LEU A 136 19.25 7.17 -4.24
CA LEU A 136 20.26 7.38 -5.27
C LEU A 136 20.56 8.86 -5.52
N GLY A 137 19.64 9.75 -5.15
CA GLY A 137 19.77 11.20 -5.32
C GLY A 137 19.68 11.97 -4.00
N ILE A 138 20.38 13.11 -3.92
CA ILE A 138 20.42 13.97 -2.72
C ILE A 138 19.01 14.51 -2.39
N GLY A 139 18.21 14.86 -3.40
CA GLY A 139 16.83 15.36 -3.24
C GLY A 139 15.77 14.28 -3.08
N GLU A 140 16.12 13.01 -3.36
CA GLU A 140 15.17 11.90 -3.34
C GLU A 140 14.49 11.69 -1.98
N PRO A 141 15.16 11.78 -0.82
CA PRO A 141 14.49 11.65 0.47
C PRO A 141 13.40 12.69 0.69
N PHE A 142 13.63 13.93 0.25
CA PHE A 142 12.67 15.03 0.39
C PHE A 142 11.44 14.82 -0.50
N THR A 143 11.65 14.62 -1.80
CA THR A 143 10.55 14.43 -2.77
C THR A 143 9.73 13.17 -2.46
N THR A 144 10.39 12.09 -2.07
CA THR A 144 9.74 10.84 -1.65
C THR A 144 8.90 11.06 -0.39
N THR A 145 9.42 11.76 0.61
CA THR A 145 8.67 12.05 1.84
C THR A 145 7.41 12.85 1.55
N ILE A 146 7.48 13.89 0.71
CA ILE A 146 6.31 14.69 0.33
C ILE A 146 5.30 13.83 -0.45
N GLY A 147 5.77 13.09 -1.46
CA GLY A 147 4.90 12.25 -2.29
C GLY A 147 4.15 11.19 -1.49
N ILE A 148 4.87 10.49 -0.62
CA ILE A 148 4.30 9.48 0.27
C ILE A 148 3.32 10.09 1.26
N THR A 149 3.67 11.21 1.86
CA THR A 149 2.79 11.93 2.81
C THR A 149 1.47 12.31 2.13
N LEU A 150 1.54 12.82 0.89
CA LEU A 150 0.36 13.16 0.11
C LEU A 150 -0.51 11.94 -0.21
N LEU A 151 0.12 10.83 -0.63
CA LEU A 151 -0.60 9.58 -0.91
C LEU A 151 -1.26 9.02 0.34
N PHE A 152 -0.59 9.04 1.49
CA PHE A 152 -1.20 8.59 2.75
C PHE A 152 -2.30 9.53 3.24
N ALA A 153 -2.14 10.84 3.09
CA ALA A 153 -3.21 11.80 3.36
C ALA A 153 -4.44 11.50 2.49
N LEU A 154 -4.23 11.18 1.22
CA LEU A 154 -5.30 10.77 0.31
C LEU A 154 -5.94 9.46 0.76
N ILE A 155 -5.17 8.42 1.07
CA ILE A 155 -5.69 7.13 1.59
C ILE A 155 -6.52 7.34 2.85
N LEU A 156 -6.06 8.19 3.77
CA LEU A 156 -6.76 8.48 5.03
C LEU A 156 -8.08 9.23 4.81
N THR A 157 -8.12 10.14 3.85
CA THR A 157 -9.31 10.96 3.57
C THR A 157 -10.28 10.31 2.59
N LEU A 158 -9.82 9.37 1.77
CA LEU A 158 -10.62 8.72 0.73
C LEU A 158 -11.92 8.08 1.23
N PRO A 159 -12.00 7.41 2.39
CA PRO A 159 -13.27 6.91 2.92
C PRO A 159 -14.32 8.01 3.06
N LEU A 160 -13.90 9.19 3.52
CA LEU A 160 -14.78 10.36 3.65
C LEU A 160 -15.14 10.94 2.27
N LEU A 161 -14.14 11.05 1.38
CA LEU A 161 -14.36 11.56 0.01
C LEU A 161 -15.35 10.67 -0.75
N LEU A 162 -15.17 9.36 -0.67
CA LEU A 162 -16.07 8.40 -1.29
C LEU A 162 -17.47 8.48 -0.66
N TYR A 163 -17.55 8.57 0.66
CA TYR A 163 -18.83 8.77 1.34
C TYR A 163 -19.55 10.03 0.83
N GLN A 164 -18.85 11.17 0.71
CA GLN A 164 -19.42 12.41 0.20
C GLN A 164 -19.83 12.29 -1.27
N LEU A 165 -19.03 11.61 -2.10
CA LEU A 165 -19.33 11.35 -3.51
C LEU A 165 -20.64 10.53 -3.64
N TYR A 166 -20.75 9.42 -2.92
CA TYR A 166 -21.95 8.60 -2.95
C TYR A 166 -23.16 9.32 -2.35
N ALA A 167 -22.99 10.10 -1.27
CA ALA A 167 -24.03 10.91 -0.70
C ALA A 167 -24.54 12.00 -1.66
N PHE A 168 -23.68 12.51 -2.53
CA PHE A 168 -24.04 13.45 -3.60
C PHE A 168 -24.81 12.77 -4.73
N LEU A 169 -24.49 11.51 -5.06
CA LEU A 169 -25.16 10.77 -6.14
C LEU A 169 -26.55 10.26 -5.74
N ILE A 170 -26.78 9.93 -4.47
CA ILE A 170 -28.05 9.34 -4.01
C ILE A 170 -29.28 10.22 -4.24
N PRO A 171 -29.26 11.55 -4.03
CA PRO A 171 -30.41 12.41 -4.31
C PRO A 171 -30.89 12.39 -5.77
N ALA A 172 -30.04 12.02 -6.72
CA ALA A 172 -30.41 11.87 -8.13
C ALA A 172 -31.33 10.66 -8.40
N PHE A 173 -31.51 9.76 -7.43
CA PHE A 173 -32.35 8.56 -7.53
C PHE A 173 -33.78 8.81 -7.07
N ASN A 174 -34.72 7.99 -7.52
CA ASN A 174 -36.11 8.02 -7.04
C ASN A 174 -36.18 7.70 -5.53
N PRO A 175 -37.21 8.20 -4.78
CA PRO A 175 -37.30 8.02 -3.33
C PRO A 175 -37.24 6.57 -2.84
N ALA A 176 -37.76 5.61 -3.63
CA ALA A 176 -37.69 4.18 -3.31
C ALA A 176 -36.24 3.64 -3.46
N GLN A 177 -35.53 4.10 -4.48
CA GLN A 177 -34.14 3.74 -4.72
C GLN A 177 -33.21 4.37 -3.69
N GLN A 178 -33.47 5.62 -3.28
CA GLN A 178 -32.71 6.31 -2.22
C GLN A 178 -32.74 5.55 -0.89
N ARG A 179 -33.93 5.11 -0.43
CA ARG A 179 -34.08 4.32 0.81
C ARG A 179 -33.27 3.04 0.75
N ALA A 180 -33.22 2.41 -0.43
CA ALA A 180 -32.46 1.18 -0.64
C ALA A 180 -30.95 1.42 -0.78
N ALA A 181 -30.51 2.61 -1.21
CA ALA A 181 -29.09 2.95 -1.38
C ALA A 181 -28.43 3.46 -0.08
N ARG A 182 -29.20 4.07 0.85
CA ARG A 182 -28.67 4.60 2.12
C ARG A 182 -27.79 3.63 2.91
N PRO A 183 -28.13 2.34 3.12
CA PRO A 183 -27.26 1.44 3.86
C PRO A 183 -25.90 1.17 3.15
N LEU A 184 -25.82 1.37 1.82
CA LEU A 184 -24.55 1.27 1.10
C LEU A 184 -23.58 2.38 1.47
N LEU A 185 -24.06 3.57 1.88
CA LEU A 185 -23.20 4.66 2.34
C LEU A 185 -22.33 4.25 3.53
N LEU A 186 -22.88 3.45 4.45
CA LEU A 186 -22.12 2.95 5.60
C LEU A 186 -21.13 1.86 5.20
N ALA A 187 -21.41 1.12 4.12
CA ALA A 187 -20.52 0.09 3.61
C ALA A 187 -19.27 0.67 2.92
N VAL A 188 -19.38 1.87 2.31
CA VAL A 188 -18.28 2.52 1.56
C VAL A 188 -17.00 2.65 2.39
N PRO A 189 -16.98 3.34 3.55
CA PRO A 189 -15.75 3.47 4.34
C PRO A 189 -15.27 2.11 4.86
N GLY A 190 -16.16 1.22 5.25
CA GLY A 190 -15.81 -0.11 5.74
C GLY A 190 -15.11 -0.96 4.68
N LEU A 191 -15.66 -1.01 3.45
CA LEU A 191 -15.02 -1.72 2.35
C LEU A 191 -13.69 -1.09 1.95
N PHE A 192 -13.60 0.23 1.95
CA PHE A 192 -12.33 0.90 1.65
C PHE A 192 -11.23 0.52 2.64
N ILE A 193 -11.52 0.61 3.94
CA ILE A 193 -10.56 0.22 4.99
C ILE A 193 -10.17 -1.26 4.84
N THR A 194 -11.15 -2.13 4.58
CA THR A 194 -10.87 -3.57 4.34
C THR A 194 -9.96 -3.76 3.13
N GLY A 195 -10.17 -3.02 2.04
CA GLY A 195 -9.33 -3.03 0.86
C GLY A 195 -7.90 -2.55 1.14
N VAL A 196 -7.73 -1.45 1.89
CA VAL A 196 -6.43 -0.94 2.34
C VAL A 196 -5.69 -1.99 3.18
N LEU A 197 -6.37 -2.60 4.15
CA LEU A 197 -5.78 -3.67 4.98
C LEU A 197 -5.41 -4.89 4.15
N PHE A 198 -6.26 -5.31 3.21
CA PHE A 198 -5.97 -6.41 2.30
C PHE A 198 -4.76 -6.09 1.41
N GLY A 199 -4.68 -4.89 0.85
CA GLY A 199 -3.54 -4.42 0.08
C GLY A 199 -2.24 -4.46 0.88
N TYR A 200 -2.27 -3.98 2.12
CA TYR A 200 -1.10 -3.91 2.98
C TYR A 200 -0.63 -5.29 3.51
N PHE A 201 -1.55 -6.14 3.98
CA PHE A 201 -1.18 -7.41 4.63
C PHE A 201 -1.07 -8.59 3.67
N VAL A 202 -1.75 -8.55 2.51
CA VAL A 202 -1.81 -9.68 1.57
C VAL A 202 -1.10 -9.35 0.27
N VAL A 203 -1.52 -8.30 -0.44
CA VAL A 203 -1.02 -8.03 -1.80
C VAL A 203 0.41 -7.54 -1.78
N LEU A 204 0.71 -6.54 -0.96
CA LEU A 204 2.05 -5.95 -0.88
C LEU A 204 3.14 -6.96 -0.49
N PRO A 205 2.99 -7.79 0.58
CA PRO A 205 3.98 -8.82 0.89
C PRO A 205 4.11 -9.90 -0.19
N ALA A 206 3.01 -10.27 -0.86
CA ALA A 206 3.03 -11.25 -1.94
C ALA A 206 3.83 -10.72 -3.15
N ALA A 207 3.56 -9.47 -3.55
CA ALA A 207 4.29 -8.81 -4.63
C ALA A 207 5.78 -8.66 -4.32
N LEU A 208 6.13 -8.23 -3.11
CA LEU A 208 7.54 -8.10 -2.68
C LEU A 208 8.27 -9.44 -2.75
N ARG A 209 7.67 -10.53 -2.24
CA ARG A 209 8.26 -11.88 -2.33
C ARG A 209 8.48 -12.30 -3.76
N PHE A 210 7.54 -11.99 -4.64
CA PHE A 210 7.69 -12.32 -6.05
C PHE A 210 8.87 -11.57 -6.66
N PHE A 211 8.95 -10.25 -6.51
CA PHE A 211 10.02 -9.44 -7.10
C PHE A 211 11.40 -9.78 -6.53
N GLU A 212 11.51 -9.99 -5.23
CA GLU A 212 12.79 -10.35 -4.60
C GLU A 212 13.31 -11.73 -5.05
N ASN A 213 12.41 -12.69 -5.33
CA ASN A 213 12.80 -14.03 -5.75
C ASN A 213 12.91 -14.17 -7.28
N PHE A 214 12.35 -13.24 -8.04
CA PHE A 214 12.38 -13.30 -9.49
C PHE A 214 13.82 -13.09 -10.01
N ASN A 215 14.37 -14.11 -10.67
CA ASN A 215 15.73 -14.11 -11.21
C ASN A 215 16.84 -13.70 -10.20
N SER A 216 16.65 -14.00 -8.92
CA SER A 216 17.60 -13.64 -7.85
C SER A 216 19.02 -14.24 -8.07
N SER A 217 19.16 -15.28 -8.90
CA SER A 217 20.47 -15.84 -9.31
C SER A 217 21.20 -14.98 -10.34
N GLN A 218 20.51 -14.09 -11.06
CA GLN A 218 21.08 -13.26 -12.14
C GLN A 218 21.22 -11.80 -11.74
N PHE A 219 20.42 -11.31 -10.79
CA PHE A 219 20.38 -9.92 -10.41
C PHE A 219 20.55 -9.73 -8.91
N ASN A 220 21.38 -8.78 -8.54
CA ASN A 220 21.49 -8.29 -7.17
C ASN A 220 20.49 -7.14 -6.96
N VAL A 221 19.40 -7.39 -6.26
CA VAL A 221 18.33 -6.40 -6.05
C VAL A 221 18.70 -5.45 -4.92
N LEU A 222 18.80 -4.16 -5.24
CA LEU A 222 18.86 -3.06 -4.27
C LEU A 222 17.55 -2.27 -4.39
N VAL A 223 16.79 -2.22 -3.31
CA VAL A 223 15.48 -1.56 -3.32
C VAL A 223 15.65 -0.05 -3.20
N GLN A 224 15.30 0.69 -4.27
CA GLN A 224 15.32 2.15 -4.29
C GLN A 224 14.12 2.71 -3.53
N ALA A 225 14.36 3.71 -2.67
CA ALA A 225 13.35 4.28 -1.79
C ALA A 225 12.14 4.85 -2.55
N SER A 226 12.37 5.70 -3.55
CA SER A 226 11.29 6.34 -4.30
C SER A 226 10.38 5.34 -5.00
N GLN A 227 10.96 4.33 -5.65
CA GLN A 227 10.21 3.29 -6.37
C GLN A 227 9.40 2.43 -5.39
N TYR A 228 10.03 1.98 -4.31
CA TYR A 228 9.37 1.15 -3.32
C TYR A 228 8.19 1.84 -2.67
N TYR A 229 8.38 3.05 -2.15
CA TYR A 229 7.31 3.77 -1.47
C TYR A 229 6.16 4.13 -2.40
N HIS A 230 6.47 4.54 -3.63
CA HIS A 230 5.44 4.81 -4.64
C HIS A 230 4.64 3.55 -4.96
N PHE A 231 5.31 2.45 -5.24
CA PHE A 231 4.70 1.15 -5.49
C PHE A 231 3.80 0.71 -4.32
N ALA A 232 4.33 0.72 -3.09
CA ALA A 232 3.59 0.31 -1.90
C ALA A 232 2.33 1.15 -1.67
N ALA A 233 2.46 2.49 -1.71
CA ALA A 233 1.34 3.39 -1.48
C ALA A 233 0.28 3.28 -2.58
N MET A 234 0.69 3.16 -3.85
CA MET A 234 -0.24 2.99 -4.97
C MET A 234 -0.96 1.64 -4.92
N THR A 235 -0.27 0.56 -4.58
CA THR A 235 -0.90 -0.76 -4.39
C THR A 235 -1.95 -0.73 -3.28
N ILE A 236 -1.64 -0.11 -2.14
CA ILE A 236 -2.58 0.02 -1.01
C ILE A 236 -3.79 0.88 -1.41
N LEU A 237 -3.55 2.02 -2.06
CA LEU A 237 -4.60 2.92 -2.56
C LEU A 237 -5.51 2.20 -3.56
N ALA A 238 -4.90 1.53 -4.52
CA ALA A 238 -5.60 0.78 -5.56
C ALA A 238 -6.52 -0.28 -4.94
N MET A 239 -6.01 -1.08 -4.01
CA MET A 239 -6.84 -2.08 -3.32
C MET A 239 -8.00 -1.45 -2.55
N GLY A 240 -7.78 -0.32 -1.88
CA GLY A 240 -8.87 0.43 -1.24
C GLY A 240 -9.97 0.84 -2.23
N LEU A 241 -9.60 1.33 -3.41
CA LEU A 241 -10.53 1.71 -4.48
C LEU A 241 -11.20 0.49 -5.13
N LEU A 242 -10.47 -0.60 -5.37
CA LEU A 242 -11.01 -1.82 -5.97
C LEU A 242 -12.08 -2.47 -5.09
N PHE A 243 -11.95 -2.35 -3.76
CA PHE A 243 -12.97 -2.81 -2.83
C PHE A 243 -14.27 -1.97 -2.88
N GLN A 244 -14.31 -0.87 -3.66
CA GLN A 244 -15.56 -0.13 -3.95
C GLN A 244 -16.38 -0.76 -5.09
N VAL A 245 -15.81 -1.70 -5.87
CA VAL A 245 -16.52 -2.38 -6.97
C VAL A 245 -17.84 -3.00 -6.51
N PRO A 246 -17.95 -3.70 -5.36
CA PRO A 246 -19.22 -4.20 -4.85
C PRO A 246 -20.27 -3.11 -4.67
N VAL A 247 -19.88 -1.97 -4.11
CA VAL A 247 -20.80 -0.85 -3.89
C VAL A 247 -21.25 -0.24 -5.22
N ALA A 248 -20.31 -0.04 -6.14
CA ALA A 248 -20.62 0.51 -7.47
C ALA A 248 -21.60 -0.38 -8.25
N ILE A 249 -21.40 -1.70 -8.24
CA ILE A 249 -22.28 -2.67 -8.89
C ILE A 249 -23.68 -2.65 -8.24
N LEU A 250 -23.75 -2.68 -6.90
CA LEU A 250 -25.05 -2.66 -6.19
C LEU A 250 -25.79 -1.35 -6.43
N LEU A 251 -25.08 -0.22 -6.51
CA LEU A 251 -25.67 1.07 -6.86
C LEU A 251 -26.19 1.07 -8.31
N ALA A 252 -25.42 0.58 -9.27
CA ALA A 252 -25.84 0.50 -10.67
C ALA A 252 -27.09 -0.38 -10.85
N ILE A 253 -27.21 -1.49 -10.10
CA ILE A 253 -28.41 -2.34 -10.11
C ILE A 253 -29.59 -1.61 -9.47
N ARG A 254 -29.37 -0.86 -8.39
CA ARG A 254 -30.42 -0.11 -7.71
C ARG A 254 -30.90 1.11 -8.50
N ALA A 255 -30.01 1.70 -9.27
CA ALA A 255 -30.32 2.76 -10.23
C ALA A 255 -30.97 2.25 -11.52
N GLU A 256 -31.20 0.93 -11.63
CA GLU A 256 -31.77 0.27 -12.82
C GLU A 256 -30.96 0.44 -14.10
N VAL A 257 -29.66 0.84 -13.97
CA VAL A 257 -28.72 0.94 -15.10
C VAL A 257 -28.38 -0.45 -15.64
N THR A 258 -28.32 -1.46 -14.74
CA THR A 258 -28.03 -2.86 -15.11
C THR A 258 -28.77 -3.83 -14.19
N THR A 259 -28.79 -5.11 -14.56
CA THR A 259 -29.40 -6.17 -13.75
C THR A 259 -28.37 -7.24 -13.39
N ALA A 260 -28.57 -7.93 -12.26
CA ALA A 260 -27.69 -9.04 -11.87
C ALA A 260 -27.66 -10.15 -12.94
N ARG A 261 -28.75 -10.33 -13.69
CA ARG A 261 -28.84 -11.29 -14.81
C ARG A 261 -27.93 -10.85 -15.97
N GLN A 262 -27.92 -9.57 -16.34
CA GLN A 262 -27.04 -9.04 -17.41
C GLN A 262 -25.56 -9.16 -17.05
N LEU A 263 -25.20 -8.78 -15.81
CA LEU A 263 -23.84 -8.91 -15.30
C LEU A 263 -23.37 -10.37 -15.29
N ARG A 264 -24.25 -11.30 -14.87
CA ARG A 264 -23.96 -12.74 -14.87
C ARG A 264 -23.78 -13.29 -16.29
N ARG A 265 -24.59 -12.85 -17.24
CA ARG A 265 -24.45 -13.25 -18.66
C ARG A 265 -23.16 -12.73 -19.26
N ASN A 266 -22.70 -11.57 -18.81
CA ASN A 266 -21.56 -10.85 -19.35
C ASN A 266 -20.27 -11.01 -18.51
N ARG A 267 -20.12 -12.09 -17.73
CA ARG A 267 -18.95 -12.35 -16.86
C ARG A 267 -17.61 -12.26 -17.59
N ARG A 268 -17.54 -12.70 -18.87
CA ARG A 268 -16.34 -12.60 -19.69
C ARG A 268 -15.88 -11.15 -19.91
N TYR A 269 -16.81 -10.23 -20.07
CA TYR A 269 -16.50 -8.79 -20.21
C TYR A 269 -16.14 -8.17 -18.86
N ALA A 270 -16.73 -8.67 -17.76
CA ALA A 270 -16.34 -8.24 -16.44
C ALA A 270 -14.91 -8.68 -16.09
N LEU A 271 -14.52 -9.90 -16.43
CA LEU A 271 -13.14 -10.37 -16.29
C LEU A 271 -12.17 -9.50 -17.10
N LEU A 272 -12.52 -9.22 -18.37
CA LEU A 272 -11.72 -8.30 -19.22
C LEU A 272 -11.63 -6.90 -18.59
N GLY A 273 -12.73 -6.40 -18.03
CA GLY A 273 -12.76 -5.14 -17.27
C GLY A 273 -11.86 -5.16 -16.05
N CYS A 274 -11.85 -6.25 -15.28
CA CYS A 274 -10.95 -6.43 -14.15
C CYS A 274 -9.48 -6.40 -14.58
N VAL A 275 -9.13 -7.11 -15.65
CA VAL A 275 -7.78 -7.08 -16.23
C VAL A 275 -7.41 -5.67 -16.70
N ALA A 276 -8.33 -4.99 -17.39
CA ALA A 276 -8.09 -3.63 -17.88
C ALA A 276 -7.88 -2.63 -16.71
N ILE A 277 -8.66 -2.75 -15.64
CA ILE A 277 -8.48 -1.92 -14.44
C ILE A 277 -7.15 -2.23 -13.77
N ALA A 278 -6.79 -3.51 -13.59
CA ALA A 278 -5.50 -3.91 -13.03
C ALA A 278 -4.32 -3.42 -13.90
N ALA A 279 -4.47 -3.39 -15.22
CA ALA A 279 -3.45 -2.86 -16.14
C ALA A 279 -3.26 -1.32 -16.06
N LEU A 280 -4.23 -0.59 -15.53
CA LEU A 280 -4.10 0.85 -15.28
C LEU A 280 -3.34 1.18 -13.98
N LEU A 281 -3.18 0.18 -13.11
CA LEU A 281 -2.45 0.35 -11.86
C LEU A 281 -0.94 0.29 -12.11
N PRO A 282 -0.14 1.00 -11.29
CA PRO A 282 1.31 0.95 -11.43
C PRO A 282 1.83 -0.42 -11.05
N GLY A 283 2.46 -1.08 -11.99
CA GLY A 283 3.05 -2.41 -11.81
C GLY A 283 3.40 -3.04 -13.15
N ASP A 284 3.91 -4.24 -13.10
CA ASP A 284 4.21 -5.09 -14.25
C ASP A 284 3.13 -6.15 -14.46
N LEU A 285 3.31 -6.99 -15.48
CA LEU A 285 2.38 -8.06 -15.83
C LEU A 285 2.04 -8.98 -14.64
N THR A 286 2.97 -9.18 -13.72
CA THR A 286 2.79 -10.08 -12.59
C THR A 286 1.92 -9.46 -11.50
N THR A 287 2.16 -8.18 -11.18
CA THR A 287 1.29 -7.44 -10.25
C THR A 287 -0.11 -7.30 -10.82
N MET A 288 -0.25 -7.03 -12.12
CA MET A 288 -1.53 -7.00 -12.81
C MET A 288 -2.30 -8.32 -12.65
N LEU A 289 -1.65 -9.47 -12.82
CA LEU A 289 -2.29 -10.78 -12.61
C LEU A 289 -2.65 -11.01 -11.15
N LEU A 290 -1.77 -10.64 -10.22
CA LEU A 290 -2.00 -10.76 -8.78
C LEU A 290 -3.18 -9.90 -8.32
N GLU A 291 -3.36 -8.72 -8.88
CA GLU A 291 -4.45 -7.79 -8.58
C GLU A 291 -5.77 -8.17 -9.27
N THR A 292 -5.71 -8.80 -10.44
CA THR A 292 -6.90 -9.27 -11.17
C THR A 292 -7.69 -10.31 -10.39
N ILE A 293 -7.00 -11.23 -9.70
CA ILE A 293 -7.66 -12.30 -8.94
C ILE A 293 -8.59 -11.75 -7.85
N PRO A 294 -8.13 -10.93 -6.88
CA PRO A 294 -9.01 -10.38 -5.86
C PRO A 294 -10.09 -9.49 -6.46
N LEU A 295 -9.81 -8.76 -7.55
CA LEU A 295 -10.79 -7.92 -8.22
C LEU A 295 -11.94 -8.76 -8.80
N TYR A 296 -11.62 -9.88 -9.44
CA TYR A 296 -12.63 -10.80 -9.97
C TYR A 296 -13.44 -11.49 -8.85
N VAL A 297 -12.77 -11.86 -7.75
CA VAL A 297 -13.46 -12.41 -6.57
C VAL A 297 -14.43 -11.39 -5.98
N LEU A 298 -14.06 -10.12 -5.88
CA LEU A 298 -14.93 -9.04 -5.43
C LEU A 298 -16.12 -8.82 -6.37
N PHE A 299 -15.91 -8.93 -7.68
CA PHE A 299 -16.97 -8.85 -8.67
C PHE A 299 -17.98 -10.00 -8.47
N GLU A 300 -17.53 -11.25 -8.34
CA GLU A 300 -18.42 -12.41 -8.11
C GLU A 300 -19.16 -12.29 -6.77
N ALA A 301 -18.48 -11.86 -5.70
CA ALA A 301 -19.12 -11.60 -4.41
C ALA A 301 -20.23 -10.54 -4.53
N SER A 302 -20.00 -9.48 -5.32
CA SER A 302 -20.99 -8.43 -5.60
C SER A 302 -22.22 -8.99 -6.31
N LEU A 303 -22.01 -9.88 -7.27
CA LEU A 303 -23.07 -10.55 -8.01
C LEU A 303 -23.93 -11.45 -7.11
N ILE A 304 -23.30 -12.17 -6.19
CA ILE A 304 -23.98 -12.99 -5.20
C ILE A 304 -24.84 -12.10 -4.29
N LEU A 305 -24.26 -11.03 -3.74
CA LEU A 305 -24.98 -10.07 -2.89
C LEU A 305 -26.15 -9.42 -3.63
N ALA A 306 -25.96 -9.01 -4.88
CA ALA A 306 -27.01 -8.44 -5.71
C ALA A 306 -28.17 -9.44 -5.93
N THR A 307 -27.84 -10.70 -6.24
CA THR A 307 -28.83 -11.76 -6.45
C THR A 307 -29.65 -12.03 -5.18
N ILE A 308 -29.01 -12.05 -4.02
CA ILE A 308 -29.67 -12.22 -2.72
C ILE A 308 -30.59 -11.03 -2.45
N ALA A 309 -30.11 -9.80 -2.71
CA ALA A 309 -30.90 -8.58 -2.52
C ALA A 309 -32.13 -8.53 -3.45
N GLU A 310 -32.01 -8.96 -4.71
CA GLU A 310 -33.12 -9.05 -5.64
C GLU A 310 -34.15 -10.13 -5.22
N ARG A 311 -33.71 -11.29 -4.75
CA ARG A 311 -34.60 -12.36 -4.25
C ARG A 311 -35.42 -11.92 -3.04
N ARG A 312 -34.84 -11.15 -2.12
CA ARG A 312 -35.55 -10.63 -0.94
C ARG A 312 -36.59 -9.55 -1.29
N ARG A 313 -36.51 -8.94 -2.48
CA ARG A 313 -37.45 -7.91 -2.96
C ARG A 313 -38.64 -8.47 -3.73
N ARG A 314 -38.59 -9.68 -4.24
CA ARG A 314 -39.73 -10.35 -4.84
C ARG A 314 -40.61 -10.84 -3.68
N PRO A 315 -41.80 -10.22 -3.41
CA PRO A 315 -42.76 -10.84 -2.51
C PRO A 315 -43.10 -12.23 -3.09
N ALA A 316 -43.26 -13.21 -2.22
CA ALA A 316 -43.80 -14.50 -2.60
C ALA A 316 -45.22 -14.25 -3.18
N THR A 317 -45.30 -14.06 -4.48
CA THR A 317 -46.56 -14.20 -5.20
C THR A 317 -46.82 -15.68 -5.27
N GLY A 318 -47.49 -16.22 -4.25
CA GLY A 318 -48.22 -17.45 -4.29
C GLY A 318 -49.62 -17.16 -4.83
#